data_a71c87574610127566bc2208dce7dd3d
#
_entry.id   a71c87574610127566bc2208dce7dd3d
#
_cell.length_a   1.000
_cell.length_b   1.000
_cell.length_c   1.000
_cell.angle_alpha   90.00
_cell.angle_beta   90.00
_cell.angle_gamma   90.00
#
_symmetry.space_group_name_H-M   'P 1'
#
loop_
_entity.id
_entity.type
_entity.pdbx_description
1 polymer ?
#
loop_
_entity_poly.entity_id
_entity_poly.type
_entity_poly.pdbx_seq_one_letter_code
_entity_poly.pdbx_strand_id
1 'polypeptide(L)'
;MSEVVKKFLYLNRKAPYGTIYAWESLEVVLIGAAFDQEVSLMFVDDGVYQLVKGQDTSEIGMKNFSPTYRTLGDYEVKNVYVDRDSLEARGLSQDDLVQIAWEDWETEEEIENIVEVVDAARVAQLMDESDVVFSF
;
A
#
# COMPACT_ATOMS: atom_id res chain seq x y z
N MET A 1 20.06 24.79 0.82
CA MET A 1 19.26 24.33 -0.33
C MET A 1 17.96 23.70 0.16
N SER A 2 16.86 24.20 -0.29
CA SER A 2 15.57 23.62 0.09
C SER A 2 15.35 22.31 -0.65
N GLU A 3 15.06 21.27 0.09
CA GLU A 3 14.66 20.00 -0.50
C GLU A 3 13.19 20.08 -0.89
N VAL A 4 12.87 19.64 -2.09
CA VAL A 4 11.50 19.52 -2.56
C VAL A 4 11.03 18.10 -2.28
N VAL A 5 10.08 17.97 -1.34
CA VAL A 5 9.43 16.70 -1.06
C VAL A 5 8.28 16.53 -2.05
N LYS A 6 8.38 15.51 -2.89
CA LYS A 6 7.32 15.15 -3.84
C LYS A 6 6.41 14.09 -3.27
N LYS A 7 5.13 14.17 -3.62
CA LYS A 7 4.12 13.18 -3.26
C LYS A 7 4.01 12.13 -4.36
N PHE A 8 4.47 10.93 -4.05
CA PHE A 8 4.39 9.77 -4.94
C PHE A 8 3.24 8.86 -4.53
N LEU A 9 2.37 8.56 -5.47
CA LEU A 9 1.30 7.59 -5.28
C LEU A 9 1.58 6.34 -6.12
N TYR A 10 1.64 5.20 -5.46
CA TYR A 10 1.81 3.89 -6.10
C TYR A 10 0.45 3.20 -6.16
N LEU A 11 -0.13 3.16 -7.35
CA LEU A 11 -1.44 2.58 -7.61
C LEU A 11 -1.27 1.11 -7.97
N ASN A 12 -1.74 0.22 -7.10
CA ASN A 12 -1.64 -1.22 -7.25
C ASN A 12 -2.98 -1.80 -7.69
N ARG A 13 -3.04 -2.28 -8.94
CA ARG A 13 -4.27 -2.78 -9.56
C ARG A 13 -4.28 -4.28 -9.79
N LYS A 14 -3.14 -4.95 -9.66
CA LYS A 14 -2.97 -6.36 -10.00
C LYS A 14 -3.01 -7.26 -8.77
N ALA A 15 -3.50 -8.49 -8.97
CA ALA A 15 -3.44 -9.53 -7.95
C ALA A 15 -1.99 -9.79 -7.52
N PRO A 16 -1.77 -10.26 -6.27
CA PRO A 16 -0.41 -10.44 -5.75
C PRO A 16 0.40 -11.52 -6.47
N TYR A 17 -0.29 -12.49 -7.05
CA TYR A 17 0.36 -13.64 -7.68
C TYR A 17 -0.15 -13.83 -9.11
N GLY A 18 0.65 -14.50 -9.94
CA GLY A 18 0.37 -14.69 -11.36
C GLY A 18 1.05 -13.66 -12.28
N THR A 19 1.55 -12.56 -11.72
CA THR A 19 2.38 -11.56 -12.41
C THR A 19 3.44 -11.03 -11.45
N ILE A 20 4.42 -10.29 -11.96
CA ILE A 20 5.48 -9.69 -11.14
C ILE A 20 5.14 -8.26 -10.69
N TYR A 21 4.04 -7.68 -11.16
CA TYR A 21 3.72 -6.26 -10.91
C TYR A 21 3.59 -5.89 -9.44
N ALA A 22 2.96 -6.75 -8.64
CA ALA A 22 2.81 -6.49 -7.21
C ALA A 22 4.16 -6.48 -6.49
N TRP A 23 5.04 -7.42 -6.81
CA TRP A 23 6.39 -7.47 -6.26
C TRP A 23 7.22 -6.27 -6.67
N GLU A 24 7.19 -5.89 -7.95
CA GLU A 24 7.90 -4.71 -8.46
C GLU A 24 7.42 -3.42 -7.77
N SER A 25 6.11 -3.27 -7.58
CA SER A 25 5.55 -2.12 -6.88
C SER A 25 6.12 -2.00 -5.46
N LEU A 26 6.13 -3.10 -4.71
CA LEU A 26 6.63 -3.12 -3.35
C LEU A 26 8.12 -2.72 -3.30
N GLU A 27 8.95 -3.24 -4.20
CA GLU A 27 10.37 -2.88 -4.27
C GLU A 27 10.56 -1.40 -4.57
N VAL A 28 9.81 -0.84 -5.52
CA VAL A 28 9.90 0.59 -5.89
C VAL A 28 9.44 1.47 -4.74
N VAL A 29 8.41 1.08 -3.99
CA VAL A 29 7.94 1.79 -2.81
C VAL A 29 9.02 1.89 -1.75
N LEU A 30 9.69 0.79 -1.44
CA LEU A 30 10.76 0.77 -0.44
C LEU A 30 11.94 1.65 -0.86
N ILE A 31 12.28 1.67 -2.14
CA ILE A 31 13.32 2.54 -2.69
C ILE A 31 12.90 4.01 -2.58
N GLY A 32 11.66 4.34 -2.96
CA GLY A 32 11.14 5.71 -2.87
C GLY A 32 11.14 6.25 -1.45
N ALA A 33 10.71 5.44 -0.50
CA ALA A 33 10.71 5.81 0.92
C ALA A 33 12.12 6.09 1.45
N ALA A 34 13.12 5.36 0.97
CA ALA A 34 14.51 5.55 1.36
C ALA A 34 15.10 6.89 0.89
N PHE A 35 14.48 7.57 -0.09
CA PHE A 35 14.91 8.86 -0.60
C PHE A 35 14.11 10.05 -0.02
N ASP A 36 13.49 9.86 1.13
CA ASP A 36 12.75 10.89 1.87
C ASP A 36 11.61 11.56 1.07
N GLN A 37 11.02 10.84 0.13
CA GLN A 37 9.82 11.30 -0.56
C GLN A 37 8.57 10.92 0.24
N GLU A 38 7.48 11.68 0.08
CA GLU A 38 6.19 11.29 0.65
C GLU A 38 5.58 10.20 -0.23
N VAL A 39 5.58 8.98 0.27
CA VAL A 39 5.10 7.80 -0.46
C VAL A 39 3.74 7.39 0.07
N SER A 40 2.79 7.23 -0.83
CA SER A 40 1.46 6.68 -0.54
C SER A 40 1.21 5.47 -1.41
N LEU A 41 0.54 4.47 -0.83
CA LEU A 41 0.10 3.26 -1.52
C LEU A 41 -1.40 3.29 -1.65
N MET A 42 -1.90 2.89 -2.81
CA MET A 42 -3.33 2.72 -3.04
C MET A 42 -3.60 1.38 -3.73
N PHE A 43 -4.55 0.66 -3.21
CA PHE A 43 -4.94 -0.65 -3.72
C PHE A 43 -6.35 -0.58 -4.27
N VAL A 44 -6.49 -0.84 -5.57
CA VAL A 44 -7.76 -0.83 -6.29
C VAL A 44 -7.90 -2.12 -7.11
N ASP A 45 -9.13 -2.43 -7.52
CA ASP A 45 -9.42 -3.63 -8.31
C ASP A 45 -8.81 -4.88 -7.65
N ASP A 46 -8.17 -5.75 -8.40
CA ASP A 46 -7.52 -6.95 -7.86
C ASP A 46 -6.33 -6.67 -6.97
N GLY A 47 -5.81 -5.44 -6.98
CA GLY A 47 -4.73 -5.02 -6.08
C GLY A 47 -5.10 -5.16 -4.60
N VAL A 48 -6.38 -5.08 -4.24
CA VAL A 48 -6.82 -5.21 -2.84
C VAL A 48 -6.46 -6.57 -2.26
N TYR A 49 -6.35 -7.61 -3.09
CA TYR A 49 -5.93 -8.95 -2.63
C TYR A 49 -4.50 -8.98 -2.09
N GLN A 50 -3.66 -8.00 -2.44
CA GLN A 50 -2.29 -7.94 -1.94
C GLN A 50 -2.22 -7.78 -0.41
N LEU A 51 -3.26 -7.20 0.19
CA LEU A 51 -3.32 -6.95 1.63
C LEU A 51 -4.13 -7.99 2.40
N VAL A 52 -4.69 -8.99 1.74
CA VAL A 52 -5.47 -10.05 2.41
C VAL A 52 -4.54 -10.90 3.28
N LYS A 53 -4.92 -11.08 4.56
CA LYS A 53 -4.14 -11.91 5.50
C LYS A 53 -4.34 -13.41 5.24
N GLY A 54 -3.38 -14.19 5.74
CA GLY A 54 -3.46 -15.64 5.69
C GLY A 54 -3.16 -16.25 4.32
N GLN A 55 -2.44 -15.54 3.46
CA GLN A 55 -2.09 -16.05 2.12
C GLN A 55 -1.12 -17.23 2.20
N ASP A 56 -1.42 -18.28 1.45
CA ASP A 56 -0.57 -19.46 1.28
C ASP A 56 -0.22 -19.62 -0.20
N THR A 57 1.07 -19.55 -0.51
CA THR A 57 1.60 -19.63 -1.88
C THR A 57 2.31 -20.95 -2.16
N SER A 58 2.25 -21.91 -1.25
CA SER A 58 3.00 -23.17 -1.37
C SER A 58 2.63 -23.98 -2.62
N GLU A 59 1.36 -23.96 -3.03
CA GLU A 59 0.89 -24.71 -4.20
C GLU A 59 1.34 -24.14 -5.54
N ILE A 60 1.57 -22.81 -5.59
CA ILE A 60 2.01 -22.13 -6.82
C ILE A 60 3.52 -21.91 -6.88
N GLY A 61 4.25 -22.32 -5.84
CA GLY A 61 5.71 -22.21 -5.81
C GLY A 61 6.25 -20.79 -5.77
N MET A 62 5.41 -19.81 -5.47
CA MET A 62 5.82 -18.40 -5.38
C MET A 62 6.11 -18.00 -3.94
N LYS A 63 7.07 -17.08 -3.77
CA LYS A 63 7.37 -16.52 -2.46
C LYS A 63 6.19 -15.69 -1.97
N ASN A 64 5.72 -15.93 -0.74
CA ASN A 64 4.73 -15.10 -0.10
C ASN A 64 5.39 -13.82 0.41
N PHE A 65 5.12 -12.70 -0.26
CA PHE A 65 5.66 -11.40 0.13
C PHE A 65 4.67 -10.54 0.93
N SER A 66 3.43 -10.98 1.11
CA SER A 66 2.41 -10.22 1.85
C SER A 66 2.87 -9.77 3.24
N PRO A 67 3.59 -10.61 4.05
CA PRO A 67 4.08 -10.15 5.35
C PRO A 67 5.02 -8.94 5.27
N THR A 68 5.68 -8.72 4.13
CA THR A 68 6.58 -7.58 3.92
C THR A 68 5.83 -6.25 4.01
N TYR A 69 4.55 -6.20 3.66
CA TYR A 69 3.74 -5.00 3.79
C TYR A 69 3.65 -4.50 5.24
N ARG A 70 3.73 -5.40 6.21
CA ARG A 70 3.68 -5.04 7.63
C ARG A 70 4.88 -4.22 8.09
N THR A 71 5.97 -4.25 7.33
CA THR A 71 7.19 -3.52 7.66
C THR A 71 7.22 -2.11 7.07
N LEU A 72 6.22 -1.71 6.28
CA LEU A 72 6.19 -0.40 5.63
C LEU A 72 6.29 0.76 6.61
N GLY A 73 5.72 0.62 7.80
CA GLY A 73 5.82 1.63 8.85
C GLY A 73 7.26 1.91 9.29
N ASP A 74 8.13 0.91 9.23
CA ASP A 74 9.55 1.06 9.56
C ASP A 74 10.31 1.91 8.53
N TYR A 75 9.75 2.06 7.34
CA TYR A 75 10.28 2.91 6.26
C TYR A 75 9.58 4.27 6.18
N GLU A 76 8.89 4.66 7.25
CA GLU A 76 8.12 5.91 7.34
C GLU A 76 6.96 6.03 6.33
N VAL A 77 6.52 4.94 5.74
CA VAL A 77 5.32 4.89 4.90
C VAL A 77 4.09 4.80 5.82
N LYS A 78 3.33 5.88 5.91
CA LYS A 78 2.14 5.96 6.78
C LYS A 78 0.82 6.16 6.04
N ASN A 79 0.87 6.21 4.70
CA ASN A 79 -0.30 6.46 3.85
C ASN A 79 -0.58 5.22 2.99
N VAL A 80 -1.47 4.35 3.49
CA VAL A 80 -1.91 3.15 2.78
C VAL A 80 -3.42 3.20 2.62
N TYR A 81 -3.90 3.29 1.39
CA TYR A 81 -5.31 3.44 1.07
C TYR A 81 -5.83 2.23 0.31
N VAL A 82 -7.07 1.87 0.58
CA VAL A 82 -7.76 0.76 -0.08
C VAL A 82 -9.11 1.24 -0.59
N ASP A 83 -9.41 1.00 -1.86
CA ASP A 83 -10.69 1.36 -2.46
C ASP A 83 -11.82 0.50 -1.92
N ARG A 84 -12.80 1.14 -1.29
CA ARG A 84 -13.95 0.47 -0.68
C ARG A 84 -14.78 -0.30 -1.72
N ASP A 85 -15.04 0.29 -2.88
CA ASP A 85 -15.85 -0.34 -3.92
C ASP A 85 -15.18 -1.61 -4.45
N SER A 86 -13.85 -1.61 -4.55
CA SER A 86 -13.09 -2.79 -4.94
C SER A 86 -13.19 -3.93 -3.91
N LEU A 87 -13.18 -3.59 -2.62
CA LEU A 87 -13.38 -4.58 -1.54
C LEU A 87 -14.80 -5.18 -1.61
N GLU A 88 -15.82 -4.33 -1.68
CA GLU A 88 -17.21 -4.76 -1.70
C GLU A 88 -17.52 -5.65 -2.90
N ALA A 89 -17.01 -5.30 -4.08
CA ALA A 89 -17.18 -6.10 -5.29
C ALA A 89 -16.59 -7.51 -5.17
N ARG A 90 -15.64 -7.71 -4.25
CA ARG A 90 -14.94 -8.99 -4.04
C ARG A 90 -15.34 -9.70 -2.75
N GLY A 91 -16.36 -9.17 -2.06
CA GLY A 91 -16.84 -9.76 -0.81
C GLY A 91 -15.87 -9.63 0.35
N LEU A 92 -14.99 -8.63 0.31
CA LEU A 92 -13.97 -8.38 1.34
C LEU A 92 -14.37 -7.19 2.21
N SER A 93 -13.88 -7.21 3.45
CA SER A 93 -13.98 -6.09 4.39
C SER A 93 -12.59 -5.75 4.93
N GLN A 94 -12.50 -4.63 5.67
CA GLN A 94 -11.23 -4.23 6.29
C GLN A 94 -10.70 -5.30 7.24
N ASP A 95 -11.56 -6.08 7.88
CA ASP A 95 -11.15 -7.15 8.80
C ASP A 95 -10.39 -8.29 8.11
N ASP A 96 -10.56 -8.43 6.78
CA ASP A 96 -9.83 -9.42 5.98
C ASP A 96 -8.42 -8.99 5.62
N LEU A 97 -8.08 -7.73 5.87
CA LEU A 97 -6.80 -7.15 5.49
C LEU A 97 -5.77 -7.19 6.62
N VAL A 98 -4.50 -7.28 6.26
CA VAL A 98 -3.41 -7.14 7.22
C VAL A 98 -3.44 -5.75 7.86
N GLN A 99 -2.99 -5.67 9.11
CA GLN A 99 -2.79 -4.40 9.79
C GLN A 99 -1.34 -3.98 9.64
N ILE A 100 -1.13 -2.70 9.37
CA ILE A 100 0.22 -2.11 9.25
C ILE A 100 0.34 -1.05 10.33
N ALA A 101 1.22 -1.29 11.29
CA ALA A 101 1.48 -0.35 12.38
C ALA A 101 2.50 0.71 11.94
N TRP A 102 2.35 1.90 12.46
CA TRP A 102 3.29 3.00 12.27
C TRP A 102 3.62 3.64 13.61
N GLU A 103 4.89 3.95 13.82
CA GLU A 103 5.38 4.59 15.03
C GLU A 103 6.32 5.75 14.67
N ASP A 104 6.13 6.90 15.32
CA ASP A 104 7.03 8.04 15.20
C ASP A 104 8.03 8.01 16.37
N TRP A 105 9.30 7.85 16.03
CA TRP A 105 10.38 7.77 17.01
C TRP A 105 10.63 9.07 17.79
N GLU A 106 10.30 10.21 17.17
CA GLU A 106 10.54 11.53 17.79
C GLU A 106 9.41 11.94 18.73
N THR A 107 8.17 11.70 18.33
CA THR A 107 6.98 12.13 19.09
C THR A 107 6.37 11.01 19.94
N GLU A 108 6.83 9.78 19.79
CA GLU A 108 6.28 8.57 20.40
C GLU A 108 4.82 8.29 19.99
N GLU A 109 4.34 8.90 18.90
CA GLU A 109 3.04 8.58 18.34
C GLU A 109 3.02 7.19 17.75
N GLU A 110 1.96 6.44 18.05
CA GLU A 110 1.72 5.11 17.50
C GLU A 110 0.37 5.08 16.79
N ILE A 111 0.34 4.49 15.59
CA ILE A 111 -0.90 4.16 14.89
C ILE A 111 -0.92 2.64 14.71
N GLU A 112 -1.94 1.99 15.28
CA GLU A 112 -2.05 0.53 15.25
C GLU A 112 -2.26 0.00 13.83
N ASN A 113 -2.99 0.74 13.00
CA ASN A 113 -3.25 0.35 11.63
C ASN A 113 -3.38 1.58 10.73
N ILE A 114 -2.44 1.73 9.81
CA ILE A 114 -2.45 2.84 8.82
C ILE A 114 -3.25 2.50 7.56
N VAL A 115 -3.78 1.28 7.43
CA VAL A 115 -4.60 0.88 6.28
C VAL A 115 -5.97 1.56 6.40
N GLU A 116 -6.24 2.48 5.48
CA GLU A 116 -7.48 3.26 5.46
C GLU A 116 -8.32 2.88 4.25
N VAL A 117 -9.57 2.49 4.49
CA VAL A 117 -10.55 2.22 3.43
C VAL A 117 -11.19 3.54 3.02
N VAL A 118 -11.13 3.87 1.75
CA VAL A 118 -11.59 5.16 1.20
C VAL A 118 -12.61 4.94 0.08
N ASP A 119 -13.48 5.94 -0.14
CA ASP A 119 -14.46 5.93 -1.22
C ASP A 119 -13.86 6.42 -2.55
N ALA A 120 -14.64 6.28 -3.64
CA ALA A 120 -14.18 6.66 -4.97
C ALA A 120 -13.82 8.15 -5.09
N ALA A 121 -14.53 9.02 -4.39
CA ALA A 121 -14.24 10.46 -4.39
C ALA A 121 -12.87 10.73 -3.76
N ARG A 122 -12.53 10.04 -2.66
CA ARG A 122 -11.23 10.18 -2.00
C ARG A 122 -10.11 9.60 -2.86
N VAL A 123 -10.35 8.49 -3.57
CA VAL A 123 -9.39 7.91 -4.53
C VAL A 123 -9.01 8.96 -5.57
N ALA A 124 -10.00 9.59 -6.20
CA ALA A 124 -9.77 10.62 -7.21
C ALA A 124 -9.01 11.82 -6.65
N GLN A 125 -9.36 12.26 -5.44
CA GLN A 125 -8.69 13.38 -4.76
C GLN A 125 -7.22 13.07 -4.49
N LEU A 126 -6.92 11.88 -4.01
CA LEU A 126 -5.54 11.46 -3.72
C LEU A 126 -4.68 11.41 -4.99
N MET A 127 -5.25 10.95 -6.10
CA MET A 127 -4.56 10.95 -7.39
C MET A 127 -4.26 12.38 -7.86
N ASP A 128 -5.21 13.28 -7.69
CA ASP A 128 -5.09 14.70 -8.08
C ASP A 128 -4.04 15.45 -7.25
N GLU A 129 -3.95 15.14 -5.95
CA GLU A 129 -3.00 15.78 -5.03
C GLU A 129 -1.57 15.25 -5.16
N SER A 130 -1.38 14.13 -5.85
CA SER A 130 -0.06 13.53 -6.02
C SER A 130 0.73 14.19 -7.14
N ASP A 131 2.04 14.38 -6.93
CA ASP A 131 2.93 14.93 -7.95
C ASP A 131 3.21 13.91 -9.04
N VAL A 132 3.34 12.64 -8.66
CA VAL A 132 3.59 11.53 -9.57
C VAL A 132 2.72 10.34 -9.17
N VAL A 133 2.07 9.70 -10.14
CA VAL A 133 1.31 8.46 -9.95
C VAL A 133 1.96 7.35 -10.76
N PHE A 134 2.40 6.30 -10.08
CA PHE A 134 2.90 5.08 -10.70
C PHE A 134 1.80 4.02 -10.67
N SER A 135 1.53 3.39 -11.80
CA SER A 135 0.50 2.35 -11.91
C SER A 135 1.13 0.98 -12.18
N PHE A 136 0.73 0.02 -11.39
CA PHE A 136 1.22 -1.36 -11.48
C PHE A 136 0.08 -2.36 -11.68
#